data_ccc6e3efddfa90effeca8e0c3af5f77a
#
_entry.id   ccc6e3efddfa90effeca8e0c3af5f77a
#
_cell.length_a   1.000
_cell.length_b   1.000
_cell.length_c   1.000
_cell.angle_alpha   90.00
_cell.angle_beta   90.00
_cell.angle_gamma   90.00
#
_symmetry.space_group_name_H-M   'P 1'
#
loop_
_entity.id
_entity.type
_entity.pdbx_description
1 polymer ?
#
loop_
_entity_poly.entity_id
_entity_poly.type
_entity_poly.pdbx_seq_one_letter_code
_entity_poly.pdbx_strand_id
1 'polypeptide(L)'
;MNIGILSDLHIDTNNPGCSVPVEEALCEAALAQKVDLLLIGGDISNNSAMTLKTLRYIRERLSIPCLFVPGNHDLWNIHDPERTAWDSYRELQAFEGNLANGAYMINEEWAVVGDIGWYDYSFGADRYTKEEFDRMSLGERTWQDSLFALWDRPTTEVCDYFVQKLDKQLSALRDKKVIVMTHVLPHRYFTVPYAPEVWGYFNAFLGSEQYGKLIESYASSVKLAVCGHVHYRKSQTFGSTLYVCSCLGYTREWSNLGDARAEVAKALTVIELASLEERSPLNA
;
A
#
# COMPACT_ATOMS: atom_id res chain seq x y z
N MET A 1 -15.67 6.59 -14.84
CA MET A 1 -15.37 5.53 -13.86
C MET A 1 -14.58 6.15 -12.73
N ASN A 2 -15.10 6.06 -11.50
CA ASN A 2 -14.50 6.62 -10.31
C ASN A 2 -13.73 5.54 -9.57
N ILE A 3 -12.43 5.75 -9.36
CA ILE A 3 -11.55 4.84 -8.63
C ILE A 3 -11.39 5.39 -7.21
N GLY A 4 -11.85 4.64 -6.20
CA GLY A 4 -11.62 4.94 -4.81
C GLY A 4 -10.31 4.32 -4.33
N ILE A 5 -9.49 5.06 -3.59
CA ILE A 5 -8.19 4.64 -3.09
C ILE A 5 -8.11 4.90 -1.59
N LEU A 6 -7.81 3.87 -0.82
CA LEU A 6 -7.55 3.97 0.61
C LEU A 6 -6.57 2.88 1.04
N SER A 7 -5.77 3.16 2.06
CA SER A 7 -4.78 2.24 2.64
C SER A 7 -4.74 2.38 4.16
N ASP A 8 -4.07 1.46 4.84
CA ASP A 8 -3.77 1.53 6.28
C ASP A 8 -5.03 1.65 7.14
N LEU A 9 -5.96 0.73 6.95
CA LEU A 9 -7.25 0.71 7.66
C LEU A 9 -7.11 0.35 9.13
N HIS A 10 -6.16 -0.56 9.47
CA HIS A 10 -5.85 -1.01 10.82
C HIS A 10 -7.10 -1.26 11.68
N ILE A 11 -8.06 -2.03 11.16
CA ILE A 11 -9.39 -2.21 11.76
C ILE A 11 -9.36 -2.75 13.18
N ASP A 12 -8.42 -3.64 13.48
CA ASP A 12 -8.22 -4.23 14.80
C ASP A 12 -7.75 -3.20 15.83
N THR A 13 -7.00 -2.20 15.40
CA THR A 13 -6.53 -1.09 16.25
C THR A 13 -7.56 0.03 16.32
N ASN A 14 -8.22 0.35 15.21
CA ASN A 14 -9.09 1.52 15.09
C ASN A 14 -10.53 1.27 15.56
N ASN A 15 -11.14 0.11 15.23
CA ASN A 15 -12.53 -0.18 15.54
C ASN A 15 -12.89 -0.08 17.03
N PRO A 16 -12.04 -0.52 17.98
CA PRO A 16 -12.34 -0.37 19.41
C PRO A 16 -12.57 1.08 19.89
N GLY A 17 -12.02 2.06 19.16
CA GLY A 17 -12.15 3.48 19.47
C GLY A 17 -13.24 4.21 18.66
N CYS A 18 -13.95 3.51 17.79
CA CYS A 18 -14.89 4.11 16.83
C CYS A 18 -16.35 3.76 17.15
N SER A 19 -17.24 4.69 16.87
CA SER A 19 -18.71 4.47 16.97
C SER A 19 -19.26 3.60 15.85
N VAL A 20 -18.55 3.54 14.71
CA VAL A 20 -18.86 2.73 13.55
C VAL A 20 -17.59 2.04 13.09
N PRO A 21 -17.62 0.74 12.72
CA PRO A 21 -16.45 0.06 12.17
C PRO A 21 -15.89 0.76 10.94
N VAL A 22 -14.56 0.78 10.80
CA VAL A 22 -13.85 1.43 9.70
C VAL A 22 -14.30 0.86 8.33
N GLU A 23 -14.43 -0.46 8.24
CA GLU A 23 -14.88 -1.15 7.04
C GLU A 23 -16.32 -0.77 6.63
N GLU A 24 -17.20 -0.49 7.59
CA GLU A 24 -18.55 0.00 7.34
C GLU A 24 -18.51 1.45 6.85
N ALA A 25 -17.74 2.31 7.53
CA ALA A 25 -17.53 3.70 7.13
C ALA A 25 -16.93 3.80 5.71
N LEU A 26 -16.01 2.89 5.35
CA LEU A 26 -15.46 2.82 3.99
C LEU A 26 -16.53 2.47 2.96
N CYS A 27 -17.39 1.50 3.25
CA CYS A 27 -18.50 1.16 2.34
C CYS A 27 -19.46 2.34 2.15
N GLU A 28 -19.83 3.02 3.24
CA GLU A 28 -20.70 4.21 3.19
C GLU A 28 -20.06 5.34 2.36
N ALA A 29 -18.77 5.63 2.59
CA ALA A 29 -18.04 6.67 1.85
C ALA A 29 -17.89 6.33 0.36
N ALA A 30 -17.59 5.08 0.02
CA ALA A 30 -17.48 4.62 -1.35
C ALA A 30 -18.80 4.75 -2.11
N LEU A 31 -19.93 4.37 -1.49
CA LEU A 31 -21.26 4.55 -2.05
C LEU A 31 -21.62 6.02 -2.24
N ALA A 32 -21.38 6.86 -1.23
CA ALA A 32 -21.67 8.29 -1.28
C ALA A 32 -20.87 9.01 -2.38
N GLN A 33 -19.62 8.61 -2.61
CA GLN A 33 -18.72 9.17 -3.63
C GLN A 33 -18.83 8.44 -4.98
N LYS A 34 -19.76 7.50 -5.13
CA LYS A 34 -20.03 6.76 -6.38
C LYS A 34 -18.78 6.09 -6.93
N VAL A 35 -18.06 5.38 -6.06
CA VAL A 35 -16.87 4.60 -6.44
C VAL A 35 -17.32 3.41 -7.28
N ASP A 36 -16.68 3.20 -8.43
CA ASP A 36 -16.92 2.09 -9.35
C ASP A 36 -15.89 0.97 -9.20
N LEU A 37 -14.71 1.29 -8.70
CA LEU A 37 -13.60 0.38 -8.43
C LEU A 37 -12.89 0.82 -7.14
N LEU A 38 -12.77 -0.05 -6.16
CA LEU A 38 -12.06 0.23 -4.91
C LEU A 38 -10.68 -0.40 -4.92
N LEU A 39 -9.65 0.40 -4.63
CA LEU A 39 -8.27 0.00 -4.45
C LEU A 39 -7.87 0.14 -2.98
N ILE A 40 -7.48 -0.95 -2.32
CA ILE A 40 -7.04 -0.97 -0.93
C ILE A 40 -5.55 -1.27 -0.87
N GLY A 41 -4.76 -0.29 -0.42
CA GLY A 41 -3.30 -0.30 -0.44
C GLY A 41 -2.61 -1.07 0.69
N GLY A 42 -3.30 -2.02 1.35
CA GLY A 42 -2.73 -2.86 2.42
C GLY A 42 -2.94 -2.30 3.83
N ASP A 43 -2.38 -3.02 4.81
CA ASP A 43 -2.52 -2.75 6.24
C ASP A 43 -3.98 -2.65 6.69
N ILE A 44 -4.75 -3.66 6.31
CA ILE A 44 -6.16 -3.77 6.68
C ILE A 44 -6.29 -4.18 8.15
N SER A 45 -5.46 -5.14 8.61
CA SER A 45 -5.40 -5.60 10.00
C SER A 45 -4.04 -6.21 10.35
N ASN A 46 -3.84 -6.65 11.60
CA ASN A 46 -2.61 -7.30 12.06
C ASN A 46 -2.62 -8.83 11.89
N ASN A 47 -3.43 -9.37 10.99
CA ASN A 47 -3.36 -10.78 10.58
C ASN A 47 -4.16 -11.08 9.30
N SER A 48 -3.69 -12.06 8.55
CA SER A 48 -4.27 -12.47 7.26
C SER A 48 -5.73 -12.91 7.33
N ALA A 49 -6.12 -13.62 8.37
CA ALA A 49 -7.49 -14.13 8.52
C ALA A 49 -8.51 -13.00 8.71
N MET A 50 -8.18 -12.00 9.56
CA MET A 50 -9.02 -10.82 9.77
C MET A 50 -9.08 -9.96 8.51
N THR A 51 -7.95 -9.76 7.84
CA THR A 51 -7.86 -9.06 6.55
C THR A 51 -8.79 -9.71 5.52
N LEU A 52 -8.74 -11.04 5.35
CA LEU A 52 -9.64 -11.76 4.42
C LEU A 52 -11.11 -11.61 4.79
N LYS A 53 -11.45 -11.67 6.08
CA LYS A 53 -12.82 -11.46 6.56
C LYS A 53 -13.32 -10.06 6.21
N THR A 54 -12.51 -9.05 6.44
CA THR A 54 -12.82 -7.64 6.15
C THR A 54 -13.00 -7.39 4.65
N LEU A 55 -12.10 -7.92 3.83
CA LEU A 55 -12.19 -7.80 2.37
C LEU A 55 -13.47 -8.43 1.82
N ARG A 56 -13.87 -9.60 2.34
CA ARG A 56 -15.15 -10.25 1.96
C ARG A 56 -16.34 -9.39 2.36
N TYR A 57 -16.36 -8.86 3.57
CA TYR A 57 -17.41 -7.94 4.03
C TYR A 57 -17.53 -6.72 3.11
N ILE A 58 -16.43 -6.03 2.79
CA ILE A 58 -16.41 -4.86 1.92
C ILE A 58 -16.96 -5.23 0.52
N ARG A 59 -16.49 -6.33 -0.06
CA ARG A 59 -16.91 -6.78 -1.39
C ARG A 59 -18.39 -7.13 -1.45
N GLU A 60 -18.92 -7.81 -0.43
CA GLU A 60 -20.35 -8.17 -0.34
C GLU A 60 -21.22 -6.92 -0.19
N ARG A 61 -20.73 -5.92 0.55
CA ARG A 61 -21.49 -4.69 0.83
C ARG A 61 -21.54 -3.73 -0.36
N LEU A 62 -20.44 -3.62 -1.13
CA LEU A 62 -20.33 -2.64 -2.21
C LEU A 62 -20.82 -3.15 -3.56
N SER A 63 -20.77 -4.45 -3.83
CA SER A 63 -21.09 -5.03 -5.14
C SER A 63 -20.32 -4.44 -6.33
N ILE A 64 -19.11 -3.90 -6.07
CA ILE A 64 -18.16 -3.40 -7.07
C ILE A 64 -16.84 -4.18 -6.96
N PRO A 65 -15.99 -4.16 -8.00
CA PRO A 65 -14.64 -4.72 -7.87
C PRO A 65 -13.88 -4.08 -6.72
N CYS A 66 -13.32 -4.92 -5.85
CA CYS A 66 -12.45 -4.52 -4.75
C CYS A 66 -11.11 -5.22 -4.94
N LEU A 67 -10.09 -4.44 -5.27
CA LEU A 67 -8.72 -4.92 -5.47
C LEU A 67 -7.85 -4.49 -4.30
N PHE A 68 -6.89 -5.32 -3.93
CA PHE A 68 -5.96 -4.97 -2.88
C PHE A 68 -4.57 -5.53 -3.11
N VAL A 69 -3.59 -4.95 -2.43
CA VAL A 69 -2.29 -5.54 -2.15
C VAL A 69 -2.17 -5.73 -0.65
N PRO A 70 -1.51 -6.78 -0.15
CA PRO A 70 -1.23 -6.88 1.28
C PRO A 70 -0.34 -5.73 1.75
N GLY A 71 -0.46 -5.34 3.03
CA GLY A 71 0.54 -4.56 3.74
C GLY A 71 1.38 -5.45 4.67
N ASN A 72 2.40 -4.89 5.30
CA ASN A 72 3.26 -5.63 6.22
C ASN A 72 2.48 -6.12 7.45
N HIS A 73 1.53 -5.34 7.97
CA HIS A 73 0.67 -5.74 9.09
C HIS A 73 -0.24 -6.92 8.74
N ASP A 74 -0.73 -7.02 7.51
CA ASP A 74 -1.56 -8.15 7.08
C ASP A 74 -0.80 -9.49 7.10
N LEU A 75 0.55 -9.43 7.13
CA LEU A 75 1.44 -10.59 7.23
C LEU A 75 1.88 -10.92 8.65
N TRP A 76 1.55 -10.09 9.64
CA TRP A 76 2.00 -10.29 11.01
C TRP A 76 1.42 -11.57 11.62
N ASN A 77 2.31 -12.35 12.25
CA ASN A 77 1.99 -13.61 12.90
C ASN A 77 2.19 -13.49 14.42
N ILE A 78 1.52 -12.51 15.04
CA ILE A 78 1.68 -12.15 16.47
C ILE A 78 1.45 -13.35 17.41
N HIS A 79 0.51 -14.23 17.05
CA HIS A 79 0.09 -15.37 17.89
C HIS A 79 0.61 -16.72 17.39
N ASP A 80 1.37 -16.73 16.31
CA ASP A 80 1.95 -17.94 15.71
C ASP A 80 3.39 -17.65 15.24
N PRO A 81 4.37 -17.68 16.15
CA PRO A 81 5.75 -17.31 15.83
C PRO A 81 6.48 -18.30 14.91
N GLU A 82 5.93 -19.50 14.69
CA GLU A 82 6.49 -20.46 13.75
C GLU A 82 6.02 -20.21 12.30
N ARG A 83 4.96 -19.42 12.14
CA ARG A 83 4.42 -19.06 10.84
C ARG A 83 5.25 -17.97 10.18
N THR A 84 5.61 -18.17 8.93
CA THR A 84 6.37 -17.20 8.15
C THR A 84 5.46 -16.13 7.49
N ALA A 85 6.03 -15.00 7.10
CA ALA A 85 5.34 -14.00 6.28
C ALA A 85 4.87 -14.58 4.95
N TRP A 86 5.61 -15.54 4.37
CA TRP A 86 5.18 -16.28 3.17
C TRP A 86 3.89 -17.06 3.35
N ASP A 87 3.64 -17.62 4.54
CA ASP A 87 2.42 -18.38 4.79
C ASP A 87 1.20 -17.46 4.83
N SER A 88 1.31 -16.30 5.49
CA SER A 88 0.28 -15.27 5.49
C SER A 88 0.07 -14.68 4.10
N TYR A 89 1.16 -14.42 3.36
CA TYR A 89 1.10 -13.93 1.99
C TYR A 89 0.34 -14.90 1.06
N ARG A 90 0.64 -16.21 1.13
CA ARG A 90 -0.08 -17.24 0.35
C ARG A 90 -1.55 -17.35 0.77
N GLU A 91 -1.86 -17.23 2.06
CA GLU A 91 -3.25 -17.24 2.54
C GLU A 91 -4.04 -16.05 1.95
N LEU A 92 -3.45 -14.86 1.89
CA LEU A 92 -4.08 -13.67 1.31
C LEU A 92 -4.32 -13.80 -0.20
N GLN A 93 -3.57 -14.66 -0.91
CA GLN A 93 -3.82 -14.98 -2.31
C GLN A 93 -5.15 -15.71 -2.55
N ALA A 94 -5.79 -16.23 -1.51
CA ALA A 94 -7.14 -16.82 -1.61
C ALA A 94 -8.24 -15.78 -1.90
N PHE A 95 -7.95 -14.48 -1.79
CA PHE A 95 -8.89 -13.44 -2.18
C PHE A 95 -8.73 -13.12 -3.68
N GLU A 96 -9.81 -13.24 -4.45
CA GLU A 96 -9.80 -13.08 -5.91
C GLU A 96 -9.28 -11.68 -6.33
N GLY A 97 -9.58 -10.62 -5.56
CA GLY A 97 -9.12 -9.25 -5.82
C GLY A 97 -7.68 -8.95 -5.41
N ASN A 98 -6.90 -9.95 -4.98
CA ASN A 98 -5.49 -9.74 -4.65
C ASN A 98 -4.64 -9.60 -5.93
N LEU A 99 -4.01 -8.43 -6.12
CA LEU A 99 -3.18 -8.13 -7.28
C LEU A 99 -1.88 -8.96 -7.32
N ALA A 100 -1.50 -9.58 -6.20
CA ALA A 100 -0.42 -10.57 -6.18
C ALA A 100 -0.72 -11.81 -7.05
N ASN A 101 -1.99 -12.07 -7.39
CA ASN A 101 -2.42 -13.15 -8.27
C ASN A 101 -2.25 -12.83 -9.75
N GLY A 102 -2.08 -11.55 -10.11
CA GLY A 102 -1.90 -11.08 -11.49
C GLY A 102 -2.62 -9.77 -11.77
N ALA A 103 -2.52 -9.31 -13.01
CA ALA A 103 -3.13 -8.07 -13.45
C ALA A 103 -4.67 -8.17 -13.47
N TYR A 104 -5.34 -7.12 -13.03
CA TYR A 104 -6.77 -6.93 -13.22
C TYR A 104 -7.03 -6.01 -14.43
N MET A 105 -7.77 -6.49 -15.41
CA MET A 105 -8.15 -5.69 -16.57
C MET A 105 -9.42 -4.89 -16.27
N ILE A 106 -9.30 -3.56 -16.23
CA ILE A 106 -10.46 -2.66 -16.10
C ILE A 106 -11.27 -2.70 -17.41
N ASN A 107 -10.56 -2.63 -18.53
CA ASN A 107 -11.08 -2.72 -19.90
C ASN A 107 -9.94 -3.10 -20.88
N GLU A 108 -10.17 -2.94 -22.17
CA GLU A 108 -9.17 -3.28 -23.20
C GLU A 108 -7.91 -2.39 -23.14
N GLU A 109 -8.00 -1.17 -22.57
CA GLU A 109 -6.89 -0.22 -22.53
C GLU A 109 -6.22 -0.14 -21.16
N TRP A 110 -6.95 -0.41 -20.06
CA TRP A 110 -6.50 -0.16 -18.71
C TRP A 110 -6.36 -1.43 -17.88
N ALA A 111 -5.27 -1.49 -17.13
CA ALA A 111 -5.02 -2.57 -16.18
C ALA A 111 -4.56 -2.02 -14.82
N VAL A 112 -4.79 -2.81 -13.77
CA VAL A 112 -4.22 -2.60 -12.43
C VAL A 112 -3.29 -3.76 -12.14
N VAL A 113 -2.08 -3.46 -11.69
CA VAL A 113 -1.08 -4.43 -11.23
C VAL A 113 -0.57 -4.03 -9.86
N GLY A 114 -0.02 -4.97 -9.13
CA GLY A 114 0.58 -4.64 -7.85
C GLY A 114 0.97 -5.84 -7.03
N ASP A 115 1.64 -5.53 -5.93
CA ASP A 115 1.97 -6.48 -4.87
C ASP A 115 2.29 -5.69 -3.59
N ILE A 116 2.52 -6.39 -2.48
CA ILE A 116 2.91 -5.77 -1.22
C ILE A 116 4.14 -4.87 -1.40
N GLY A 117 5.11 -5.30 -2.19
CA GLY A 117 6.46 -4.75 -2.16
C GLY A 117 7.19 -5.06 -0.86
N TRP A 118 8.43 -4.64 -0.75
CA TRP A 118 9.22 -4.69 0.47
C TRP A 118 10.30 -3.61 0.43
N TYR A 119 11.04 -3.43 1.51
CA TYR A 119 12.09 -2.42 1.61
C TYR A 119 13.49 -3.02 1.48
N ASP A 120 14.46 -2.19 1.05
CA ASP A 120 15.85 -2.56 0.79
C ASP A 120 16.86 -1.60 1.47
N TYR A 121 16.37 -0.76 2.36
CA TYR A 121 17.10 0.26 3.10
C TYR A 121 17.51 1.50 2.29
N SER A 122 17.20 1.57 0.98
CA SER A 122 17.60 2.69 0.12
C SER A 122 17.05 4.06 0.55
N PHE A 123 16.02 4.10 1.38
CA PHE A 123 15.51 5.35 1.96
C PHE A 123 16.15 5.73 3.30
N GLY A 124 16.96 4.86 3.87
CA GLY A 124 17.76 5.16 5.08
C GLY A 124 18.82 6.22 4.83
N ALA A 125 19.34 6.79 5.90
CA ALA A 125 20.45 7.73 5.82
C ALA A 125 21.78 7.00 5.66
N ASP A 126 22.67 7.54 4.81
CA ASP A 126 23.98 6.94 4.46
C ASP A 126 24.94 6.74 5.65
N ARG A 127 24.64 7.34 6.80
CA ARG A 127 25.43 7.16 8.03
C ARG A 127 25.28 5.81 8.71
N TYR A 128 24.28 5.03 8.31
CA TYR A 128 24.02 3.68 8.84
C TYR A 128 24.46 2.63 7.84
N THR A 129 25.06 1.55 8.34
CA THR A 129 25.47 0.40 7.52
C THR A 129 24.29 -0.55 7.30
N LYS A 130 24.45 -1.45 6.33
CA LYS A 130 23.47 -2.52 6.10
C LYS A 130 23.27 -3.38 7.34
N GLU A 131 24.34 -3.73 8.06
CA GLU A 131 24.31 -4.53 9.28
C GLU A 131 23.56 -3.82 10.42
N GLU A 132 23.61 -2.48 10.46
CA GLU A 132 22.82 -1.71 11.41
C GLU A 132 21.33 -1.74 11.04
N PHE A 133 20.99 -1.61 9.77
CA PHE A 133 19.60 -1.75 9.30
C PHE A 133 19.07 -3.18 9.47
N ASP A 134 19.87 -4.21 9.25
CA ASP A 134 19.47 -5.61 9.43
C ASP A 134 19.04 -5.92 10.88
N ARG A 135 19.47 -5.14 11.87
CA ARG A 135 18.99 -5.26 13.27
C ARG A 135 17.58 -4.75 13.46
N MET A 136 17.09 -3.90 12.56
CA MET A 136 15.76 -3.25 12.63
C MET A 136 15.47 -2.61 13.99
N SER A 137 16.50 -2.12 14.69
CA SER A 137 16.40 -1.48 16.00
C SER A 137 17.37 -0.33 16.17
N LEU A 138 16.90 0.77 16.79
CA LEU A 138 17.69 1.94 17.13
C LEU A 138 17.36 2.40 18.55
N GLY A 139 18.29 2.26 19.47
CA GLY A 139 18.07 2.47 20.89
C GLY A 139 17.02 1.48 21.42
N GLU A 140 15.97 2.00 22.05
CA GLU A 140 14.86 1.19 22.59
C GLU A 140 13.74 0.91 21.56
N ARG A 141 13.86 1.42 20.34
CA ARG A 141 12.83 1.28 19.30
C ARG A 141 13.17 0.15 18.36
N THR A 142 12.22 -0.76 18.16
CA THR A 142 12.33 -1.88 17.21
C THR A 142 11.28 -1.74 16.12
N TRP A 143 11.68 -1.93 14.87
CA TRP A 143 10.74 -2.05 13.75
C TRP A 143 10.04 -3.40 13.85
N GLN A 144 8.72 -3.37 13.98
CA GLN A 144 7.95 -4.53 14.42
C GLN A 144 7.92 -5.68 13.41
N ASP A 145 8.17 -5.43 12.14
CA ASP A 145 8.26 -6.48 11.13
C ASP A 145 9.37 -7.50 11.44
N SER A 146 10.45 -7.07 12.14
CA SER A 146 11.50 -7.96 12.61
C SER A 146 11.02 -9.02 13.60
N LEU A 147 9.86 -8.81 14.21
CA LEU A 147 9.26 -9.70 15.20
C LEU A 147 8.08 -10.51 14.63
N PHE A 148 7.32 -9.92 13.71
CA PHE A 148 6.01 -10.44 13.33
C PHE A 148 5.86 -10.78 11.84
N ALA A 149 6.70 -10.23 10.95
CA ALA A 149 6.70 -10.51 9.51
C ALA A 149 8.00 -11.21 9.10
N LEU A 150 8.22 -12.42 9.63
CA LEU A 150 9.48 -13.13 9.45
C LEU A 150 9.54 -13.81 8.07
N TRP A 151 10.47 -13.37 7.24
CA TRP A 151 10.81 -14.01 5.98
C TRP A 151 11.93 -15.04 6.18
N ASP A 152 12.00 -16.05 5.32
CA ASP A 152 13.04 -17.07 5.33
C ASP A 152 14.33 -16.66 4.60
N ARG A 153 14.48 -15.37 4.32
CA ARG A 153 15.58 -14.80 3.56
C ARG A 153 15.85 -13.35 3.97
N PRO A 154 17.03 -12.79 3.57
CA PRO A 154 17.35 -11.40 3.82
C PRO A 154 16.32 -10.42 3.25
N THR A 155 16.06 -9.35 3.98
CA THR A 155 15.09 -8.30 3.63
C THR A 155 15.31 -7.73 2.22
N THR A 156 16.55 -7.51 1.82
CA THR A 156 16.88 -7.00 0.48
C THR A 156 16.52 -7.99 -0.63
N GLU A 157 16.68 -9.30 -0.39
CA GLU A 157 16.27 -10.33 -1.35
C GLU A 157 14.76 -10.44 -1.47
N VAL A 158 14.01 -10.19 -0.38
CA VAL A 158 12.54 -10.10 -0.42
C VAL A 158 12.12 -8.92 -1.28
N CYS A 159 12.77 -7.75 -1.12
CA CYS A 159 12.53 -6.60 -1.97
C CYS A 159 12.78 -6.92 -3.44
N ASP A 160 13.92 -7.50 -3.76
CA ASP A 160 14.30 -7.88 -5.14
C ASP A 160 13.27 -8.85 -5.76
N TYR A 161 12.77 -9.81 -4.97
CA TYR A 161 11.72 -10.72 -5.41
C TYR A 161 10.45 -9.97 -5.85
N PHE A 162 9.96 -9.01 -5.05
CA PHE A 162 8.75 -8.25 -5.37
C PHE A 162 8.98 -7.24 -6.50
N VAL A 163 10.17 -6.65 -6.62
CA VAL A 163 10.55 -5.80 -7.76
C VAL A 163 10.52 -6.59 -9.06
N GLN A 164 11.13 -7.78 -9.10
CA GLN A 164 11.13 -8.65 -10.28
C GLN A 164 9.73 -9.12 -10.64
N LYS A 165 8.89 -9.42 -9.63
CA LYS A 165 7.51 -9.82 -9.86
C LYS A 165 6.69 -8.69 -10.47
N LEU A 166 6.85 -7.46 -9.99
CA LEU A 166 6.18 -6.28 -10.54
C LEU A 166 6.68 -5.96 -11.95
N ASP A 167 7.99 -6.06 -12.22
CA ASP A 167 8.56 -5.89 -13.57
C ASP A 167 7.97 -6.88 -14.57
N LYS A 168 7.82 -8.15 -14.16
CA LYS A 168 7.17 -9.17 -15.00
C LYS A 168 5.71 -8.82 -15.33
N GLN A 169 4.96 -8.28 -14.37
CA GLN A 169 3.59 -7.81 -14.62
C GLN A 169 3.56 -6.63 -15.59
N LEU A 170 4.42 -5.62 -15.37
CA LEU A 170 4.50 -4.42 -16.21
C LEU A 170 4.97 -4.74 -17.64
N SER A 171 5.94 -5.63 -17.78
CA SER A 171 6.48 -6.02 -19.09
C SER A 171 5.44 -6.66 -20.00
N ALA A 172 4.45 -7.35 -19.41
CA ALA A 172 3.33 -7.96 -20.13
C ALA A 172 2.24 -6.96 -20.58
N LEU A 173 2.31 -5.69 -20.09
CA LEU A 173 1.27 -4.68 -20.28
C LEU A 173 1.79 -3.36 -20.90
N ARG A 174 2.87 -3.44 -21.67
CA ARG A 174 3.51 -2.26 -22.30
C ARG A 174 2.61 -1.49 -23.25
N ASP A 175 1.61 -2.15 -23.80
CA ASP A 175 0.61 -1.59 -24.72
C ASP A 175 -0.63 -1.03 -23.99
N LYS A 176 -0.66 -1.12 -22.65
CA LYS A 176 -1.77 -0.69 -21.81
C LYS A 176 -1.43 0.56 -20.99
N LYS A 177 -2.46 1.26 -20.54
CA LYS A 177 -2.39 2.24 -19.46
C LYS A 177 -2.49 1.48 -18.14
N VAL A 178 -1.56 1.70 -17.23
CA VAL A 178 -1.43 0.88 -16.03
C VAL A 178 -1.53 1.72 -14.75
N ILE A 179 -2.27 1.19 -13.79
CA ILE A 179 -2.26 1.61 -12.38
C ILE A 179 -1.40 0.61 -11.63
N VAL A 180 -0.38 1.10 -10.94
CA VAL A 180 0.50 0.30 -10.09
C VAL A 180 0.12 0.50 -8.64
N MET A 181 0.03 -0.59 -7.86
CA MET A 181 -0.12 -0.54 -6.42
C MET A 181 1.04 -1.26 -5.73
N THR A 182 1.67 -0.58 -4.77
CA THR A 182 2.53 -1.20 -3.75
C THR A 182 2.06 -0.74 -2.38
N HIS A 183 2.19 -1.57 -1.34
CA HIS A 183 1.95 -1.06 0.00
C HIS A 183 3.08 -0.13 0.42
N VAL A 184 4.33 -0.56 0.26
CA VAL A 184 5.51 0.24 0.60
C VAL A 184 5.72 1.39 -0.38
N LEU A 185 6.47 2.40 0.05
CA LEU A 185 6.72 3.61 -0.72
C LEU A 185 7.60 3.34 -1.95
N PRO A 186 7.20 3.80 -3.14
CA PRO A 186 8.02 3.71 -4.34
C PRO A 186 8.97 4.92 -4.53
N HIS A 187 8.85 5.98 -3.73
CA HIS A 187 9.62 7.20 -3.93
C HIS A 187 9.93 7.93 -2.62
N ARG A 188 11.19 8.38 -2.46
CA ARG A 188 11.70 9.09 -1.27
C ARG A 188 10.88 10.33 -0.86
N TYR A 189 10.20 10.99 -1.80
CA TYR A 189 9.34 12.14 -1.51
C TYR A 189 8.27 11.86 -0.44
N PHE A 190 7.86 10.62 -0.29
CA PHE A 190 6.83 10.20 0.67
C PHE A 190 7.38 9.79 2.03
N THR A 191 8.70 9.70 2.20
CA THR A 191 9.31 9.36 3.49
C THR A 191 9.07 10.44 4.54
N VAL A 192 9.34 10.13 5.81
CA VAL A 192 9.17 11.05 6.94
C VAL A 192 10.32 12.07 6.98
N PRO A 193 10.04 13.39 6.81
CA PRO A 193 11.08 14.39 6.63
C PRO A 193 11.62 15.01 7.95
N TYR A 194 10.99 14.74 9.08
CA TYR A 194 11.33 15.33 10.38
C TYR A 194 12.04 14.33 11.29
N ALA A 195 12.62 14.82 12.40
CA ALA A 195 13.41 14.07 13.37
C ALA A 195 14.49 13.19 12.71
N PRO A 196 15.50 13.78 12.02
CA PRO A 196 16.50 13.04 11.24
C PRO A 196 17.28 12.00 12.05
N GLU A 197 17.45 12.20 13.36
CA GLU A 197 18.13 11.27 14.26
C GLU A 197 17.41 9.92 14.35
N VAL A 198 16.08 9.94 14.25
CA VAL A 198 15.20 8.78 14.34
C VAL A 198 14.83 8.30 12.94
N TRP A 199 14.25 9.19 12.14
CA TRP A 199 13.73 8.83 10.82
C TRP A 199 14.83 8.68 9.77
N GLY A 200 16.01 9.17 9.99
CA GLY A 200 17.18 8.80 9.19
C GLY A 200 17.47 7.29 9.22
N TYR A 201 17.10 6.61 10.32
CA TYR A 201 17.15 5.16 10.42
C TYR A 201 15.86 4.49 9.92
N PHE A 202 14.71 4.85 10.47
CA PHE A 202 13.46 4.12 10.22
C PHE A 202 12.88 4.32 8.82
N ASN A 203 13.24 5.39 8.10
CA ASN A 203 12.90 5.53 6.69
C ASN A 203 13.42 4.36 5.83
N ALA A 204 14.48 3.68 6.26
CA ALA A 204 15.02 2.48 5.60
C ALA A 204 13.99 1.36 5.40
N PHE A 205 12.94 1.34 6.22
CA PHE A 205 11.92 0.30 6.23
C PHE A 205 10.61 0.75 5.57
N LEU A 206 10.56 1.94 4.97
CA LEU A 206 9.33 2.46 4.38
C LEU A 206 9.13 2.07 2.91
N GLY A 207 10.16 1.57 2.23
CA GLY A 207 10.08 1.19 0.82
C GLY A 207 11.43 1.11 0.14
N SER A 208 11.42 1.23 -1.18
CA SER A 208 12.64 1.12 -1.99
C SER A 208 12.62 2.03 -3.21
N GLU A 209 13.79 2.62 -3.50
CA GLU A 209 14.00 3.38 -4.75
C GLU A 209 13.86 2.51 -6.01
N GLN A 210 13.99 1.18 -5.88
CA GLN A 210 13.86 0.26 -7.02
C GLN A 210 12.46 0.34 -7.63
N TYR A 211 11.40 0.48 -6.83
CA TYR A 211 10.03 0.61 -7.36
C TYR A 211 9.85 1.90 -8.15
N GLY A 212 10.37 3.02 -7.66
CA GLY A 212 10.32 4.30 -8.39
C GLY A 212 11.04 4.23 -9.72
N LYS A 213 12.26 3.69 -9.73
CA LYS A 213 13.04 3.47 -10.96
C LYS A 213 12.34 2.52 -11.94
N LEU A 214 11.72 1.47 -11.42
CA LEU A 214 10.93 0.53 -12.22
C LEU A 214 9.73 1.24 -12.85
N ILE A 215 8.91 1.95 -12.06
CA ILE A 215 7.76 2.71 -12.55
C ILE A 215 8.17 3.73 -13.59
N GLU A 216 9.27 4.45 -13.38
CA GLU A 216 9.82 5.43 -14.34
C GLU A 216 10.22 4.76 -15.66
N SER A 217 10.80 3.56 -15.62
CA SER A 217 11.15 2.80 -16.83
C SER A 217 9.95 2.40 -17.68
N TYR A 218 8.74 2.42 -17.10
CA TYR A 218 7.44 2.19 -17.74
C TYR A 218 6.56 3.44 -17.81
N ALA A 219 7.12 4.65 -17.74
CA ALA A 219 6.36 5.91 -17.68
C ALA A 219 5.41 6.14 -18.87
N SER A 220 5.66 5.52 -20.03
CA SER A 220 4.72 5.55 -21.16
C SER A 220 3.40 4.83 -20.85
N SER A 221 3.44 3.78 -20.04
CA SER A 221 2.31 2.92 -19.66
C SER A 221 1.75 3.30 -18.29
N VAL A 222 2.58 3.49 -17.26
CA VAL A 222 2.12 3.77 -15.89
C VAL A 222 1.61 5.20 -15.76
N LYS A 223 0.33 5.35 -15.42
CA LYS A 223 -0.35 6.65 -15.26
C LYS A 223 -0.61 7.00 -13.79
N LEU A 224 -0.76 5.99 -12.94
CA LEU A 224 -1.00 6.15 -11.52
C LEU A 224 -0.18 5.12 -10.74
N ALA A 225 0.49 5.57 -9.67
CA ALA A 225 1.15 4.73 -8.68
C ALA A 225 0.51 4.99 -7.30
N VAL A 226 0.02 3.94 -6.65
CA VAL A 226 -0.63 4.00 -5.34
C VAL A 226 0.28 3.34 -4.31
N CYS A 227 0.42 3.97 -3.14
CA CYS A 227 1.13 3.40 -1.99
C CYS A 227 0.43 3.73 -0.67
N GLY A 228 0.87 3.06 0.41
CA GLY A 228 0.41 3.23 1.78
C GLY A 228 1.55 3.37 2.78
N HIS A 229 1.46 2.66 3.90
CA HIS A 229 2.51 2.38 4.88
C HIS A 229 2.95 3.54 5.79
N VAL A 230 2.95 4.78 5.30
CA VAL A 230 3.51 5.94 6.02
C VAL A 230 2.46 6.78 6.72
N HIS A 231 1.19 6.40 6.63
CA HIS A 231 0.01 7.10 7.17
C HIS A 231 -0.14 8.56 6.68
N TYR A 232 0.38 8.85 5.46
CA TYR A 232 0.21 10.16 4.86
C TYR A 232 -0.96 10.20 3.87
N ARG A 233 -1.46 11.41 3.64
CA ARG A 233 -2.40 11.74 2.56
C ARG A 233 -1.70 12.78 1.68
N LYS A 234 -1.04 12.29 0.63
CA LYS A 234 -0.15 13.11 -0.18
C LYS A 234 -0.14 12.60 -1.61
N SER A 235 -0.12 13.51 -2.55
CA SER A 235 0.05 13.16 -3.97
C SER A 235 1.12 14.03 -4.60
N GLN A 236 1.79 13.48 -5.60
CA GLN A 236 2.81 14.19 -6.40
C GLN A 236 2.88 13.57 -7.78
N THR A 237 3.10 14.41 -8.80
CA THR A 237 3.39 13.94 -10.15
C THR A 237 4.89 13.97 -10.38
N PHE A 238 5.44 12.84 -10.87
CA PHE A 238 6.80 12.75 -11.36
C PHE A 238 6.74 12.28 -12.83
N GLY A 239 7.31 13.08 -13.73
CA GLY A 239 7.14 12.85 -15.16
C GLY A 239 5.67 12.87 -15.57
N SER A 240 5.19 11.77 -16.16
CA SER A 240 3.78 11.57 -16.55
C SER A 240 2.96 10.77 -15.55
N THR A 241 3.57 10.27 -14.47
CA THR A 241 2.91 9.40 -13.49
C THR A 241 2.46 10.19 -12.26
N LEU A 242 1.19 10.07 -11.89
CA LEU A 242 0.67 10.54 -10.61
C LEU A 242 0.97 9.50 -9.54
N TYR A 243 1.56 9.93 -8.43
CA TYR A 243 1.75 9.12 -7.23
C TYR A 243 0.76 9.56 -6.16
N VAL A 244 0.09 8.60 -5.52
CA VAL A 244 -0.91 8.85 -4.48
C VAL A 244 -0.63 7.94 -3.29
N CYS A 245 -0.43 8.57 -2.13
CA CYS A 245 -0.42 7.93 -0.83
C CYS A 245 -1.70 8.38 -0.10
N SER A 246 -2.60 7.44 0.20
CA SER A 246 -3.95 7.73 0.70
C SER A 246 -4.26 6.85 1.90
N CYS A 247 -3.61 7.13 3.04
CA CYS A 247 -3.71 6.32 4.24
C CYS A 247 -4.80 6.84 5.19
N LEU A 248 -5.52 5.93 5.82
CA LEU A 248 -6.38 6.26 6.96
C LEU A 248 -5.54 6.50 8.22
N GLY A 249 -4.59 5.61 8.49
CA GLY A 249 -3.74 5.66 9.67
C GLY A 249 -4.48 5.29 10.97
N TYR A 250 -3.80 5.50 12.10
CA TYR A 250 -4.37 5.19 13.41
C TYR A 250 -5.30 6.29 13.92
N THR A 251 -6.30 5.93 14.73
CA THR A 251 -7.26 6.87 15.36
C THR A 251 -6.58 8.02 16.06
N ARG A 252 -5.42 7.80 16.70
CA ARG A 252 -4.64 8.87 17.37
C ARG A 252 -4.06 9.93 16.42
N GLU A 253 -4.04 9.65 15.13
CA GLU A 253 -3.52 10.52 14.06
C GLU A 253 -4.66 11.28 13.35
N TRP A 254 -5.91 10.90 13.64
CA TRP A 254 -7.08 11.49 13.02
C TRP A 254 -7.40 12.89 13.54
N SER A 255 -7.92 13.73 12.67
CA SER A 255 -8.44 15.05 13.08
C SER A 255 -9.77 14.96 13.81
N ASN A 256 -10.54 13.87 13.59
CA ASN A 256 -11.83 13.60 14.23
C ASN A 256 -11.71 12.29 15.02
N LEU A 257 -11.20 12.37 16.24
CA LEU A 257 -10.96 11.21 17.10
C LEU A 257 -12.24 10.37 17.27
N GLY A 258 -12.17 9.08 16.90
CA GLY A 258 -13.26 8.12 17.02
C GLY A 258 -14.40 8.26 16.02
N ASP A 259 -14.38 9.26 15.12
CA ASP A 259 -15.35 9.40 14.04
C ASP A 259 -14.81 8.79 12.74
N ALA A 260 -14.99 7.47 12.60
CA ALA A 260 -14.55 6.76 11.42
C ALA A 260 -15.24 7.25 10.14
N ARG A 261 -16.53 7.67 10.20
CA ARG A 261 -17.23 8.18 9.02
C ARG A 261 -16.60 9.44 8.46
N ALA A 262 -16.36 10.43 9.33
CA ALA A 262 -15.74 11.69 8.92
C ALA A 262 -14.30 11.48 8.43
N GLU A 263 -13.53 10.63 9.11
CA GLU A 263 -12.12 10.46 8.79
C GLU A 263 -11.92 9.61 7.53
N VAL A 264 -12.70 8.54 7.34
CA VAL A 264 -12.69 7.72 6.13
C VAL A 264 -13.17 8.54 4.92
N ALA A 265 -14.26 9.31 5.06
CA ALA A 265 -14.74 10.17 3.98
C ALA A 265 -13.70 11.21 3.52
N LYS A 266 -12.87 11.69 4.45
CA LYS A 266 -11.75 12.62 4.18
C LYS A 266 -10.53 11.90 3.61
N ALA A 267 -10.28 10.67 4.01
CA ALA A 267 -9.10 9.90 3.61
C ALA A 267 -9.30 9.22 2.24
N LEU A 268 -10.53 8.82 1.90
CA LEU A 268 -10.83 8.17 0.62
C LEU A 268 -10.56 9.13 -0.53
N THR A 269 -9.50 8.87 -1.28
CA THR A 269 -9.20 9.61 -2.51
C THR A 269 -9.99 9.01 -3.66
N VAL A 270 -10.75 9.83 -4.39
CA VAL A 270 -11.48 9.40 -5.58
C VAL A 270 -10.89 10.08 -6.81
N ILE A 271 -10.51 9.26 -7.81
CA ILE A 271 -9.93 9.72 -9.08
C ILE A 271 -10.81 9.22 -10.22
N GLU A 272 -11.19 10.12 -11.10
CA GLU A 272 -11.86 9.74 -12.36
C GLU A 272 -10.82 9.16 -13.33
N LEU A 273 -11.05 7.94 -13.85
CA LEU A 273 -10.11 7.24 -14.74
C LEU A 273 -9.74 8.08 -15.97
N ALA A 274 -10.70 8.82 -16.55
CA ALA A 274 -10.47 9.69 -17.69
C ALA A 274 -9.48 10.82 -17.37
N SER A 275 -9.45 11.33 -16.14
CA SER A 275 -8.53 12.41 -15.76
C SER A 275 -7.06 11.99 -15.75
N LEU A 276 -6.78 10.69 -15.75
CA LEU A 276 -5.41 10.16 -15.85
C LEU A 276 -4.88 10.14 -17.29
N GLU A 277 -5.75 10.27 -18.28
CA GLU A 277 -5.38 10.29 -19.72
C GLU A 277 -4.80 11.63 -20.15
N GLU A 278 -5.32 12.74 -19.58
CA GLU A 278 -4.97 14.10 -19.97
C GLU A 278 -3.62 14.58 -19.44
N ARG A 279 -2.95 13.76 -18.61
CA ARG A 279 -1.65 14.10 -18.02
C ARG A 279 -0.53 13.84 -19.02
N SER A 280 -0.31 14.82 -19.91
CA SER A 280 0.83 14.84 -20.84
C SER A 280 2.07 15.42 -20.15
N PRO A 281 3.30 15.02 -20.52
CA PRO A 281 4.54 15.53 -19.88
C PRO A 281 4.86 17.01 -20.17
N LEU A 282 3.94 17.80 -20.67
CA LEU A 282 4.19 19.15 -21.20
C LEU A 282 4.04 20.31 -20.19
N ASN A 283 3.84 20.06 -18.90
CA ASN A 283 3.78 21.11 -17.88
C ASN A 283 4.48 20.69 -16.57
N ALA A 284 5.81 20.51 -16.63
CA ALA A 284 6.68 20.44 -15.46
C ALA A 284 7.72 21.56 -15.52
#